data_01d0a67587d28096a9642180e5108fef
#
_entry.id   01d0a67587d28096a9642180e5108fef
#
_cell.length_a   1.000
_cell.length_b   1.000
_cell.length_c   1.000
_cell.angle_alpha   90.00
_cell.angle_beta   90.00
_cell.angle_gamma   90.00
#
_symmetry.space_group_name_H-M   'P 1'
#
loop_
_entity.id
_entity.type
_entity.pdbx_description
1 polymer ?
#
loop_
_entity_poly.entity_id
_entity_poly.type
_entity_poly.pdbx_seq_one_letter_code
_entity_poly.pdbx_strand_id
1 'polypeptide(L)'
;MSDSVFSGFPLDPRLMQALEKAAYEEPTPVQAAAIPVGLTGKDLLVGAETGSGKTAAFVLPMLHRLLQKSAESGRVDNSGTRALILVPTRELAIQVVKQCDLFASCSHIKTGLIIGGNSFKYQQAMFRKNPEVIVATPGRMAEHIGHGSTDLQDIEVLVLDEADRMLDLGLGADVIKIANNCKKPRQTMLFSATLTHKAFSAITQDILVDPEIIKLNTVREQHSNIVQQIILADDRDHKDRLLDGLFAEQTFEKALIFCNTRAQATRLCGLLRYRSSGTEKLRTGLLHGDMGQDERKDTVNKLRGGNINVVVATDVAARGLDIKGIDIVINYDMPRNGTDYTHRIGRTGRAGEEGLAVSLISAFEWNLMSSIERYLRVRFDHRKISGLEAKYKGPKKVKASGKAAGTKKKKSKDGDDKGKGRHRDKKNIGKRRVASKKSSSDDGRSKEGRSPLKKKIKPQAPLNDDEG
;
A
#
# COMPACT_ATOMS: atom_id res chain seq x y z
N MET A 1 31.56 -12.05 -6.79
CA MET A 1 30.35 -12.24 -5.94
C MET A 1 30.18 -13.73 -5.86
N SER A 2 30.23 -14.32 -4.67
CA SER A 2 30.11 -15.79 -4.51
C SER A 2 28.66 -16.17 -4.89
N ASP A 3 28.53 -17.10 -5.81
CA ASP A 3 27.27 -17.71 -6.21
C ASP A 3 26.61 -18.34 -4.96
N SER A 4 25.69 -17.58 -4.33
CA SER A 4 25.00 -18.05 -3.16
C SER A 4 23.80 -18.91 -3.61
N VAL A 5 23.93 -20.22 -3.45
CA VAL A 5 22.83 -21.16 -3.66
C VAL A 5 22.04 -21.33 -2.36
N PHE A 6 20.77 -21.68 -2.43
CA PHE A 6 19.95 -21.94 -1.22
C PHE A 6 20.55 -22.99 -0.30
N SER A 7 21.33 -23.93 -0.84
CA SER A 7 22.07 -24.93 -0.04
C SER A 7 23.11 -24.36 0.92
N GLY A 8 23.50 -23.10 0.74
CA GLY A 8 24.37 -22.38 1.68
C GLY A 8 23.67 -21.88 2.94
N PHE A 9 22.33 -21.88 2.99
CA PHE A 9 21.60 -21.49 4.19
C PHE A 9 21.32 -22.70 5.09
N PRO A 10 21.49 -22.58 6.42
CA PRO A 10 21.20 -23.66 7.38
C PRO A 10 19.68 -23.82 7.59
N LEU A 11 18.93 -24.05 6.51
CA LEU A 11 17.49 -24.26 6.56
C LEU A 11 17.15 -25.70 6.99
N ASP A 12 15.96 -25.89 7.56
CA ASP A 12 15.43 -27.20 7.89
C ASP A 12 15.38 -28.09 6.62
N PRO A 13 15.77 -29.35 6.68
CA PRO A 13 15.80 -30.26 5.50
C PRO A 13 14.46 -30.34 4.75
N ARG A 14 13.33 -30.22 5.46
CA ARG A 14 11.99 -30.21 4.85
C ARG A 14 11.75 -29.00 3.97
N LEU A 15 12.32 -27.83 4.34
CA LEU A 15 12.26 -26.62 3.53
C LEU A 15 13.16 -26.71 2.31
N MET A 16 14.35 -27.31 2.46
CA MET A 16 15.24 -27.54 1.33
C MET A 16 14.59 -28.48 0.29
N GLN A 17 13.91 -29.51 0.74
CA GLN A 17 13.16 -30.42 -0.14
C GLN A 17 12.00 -29.70 -0.86
N ALA A 18 11.31 -28.78 -0.18
CA ALA A 18 10.25 -27.97 -0.78
C ALA A 18 10.79 -26.97 -1.82
N LEU A 19 11.95 -26.35 -1.56
CA LEU A 19 12.63 -25.45 -2.50
C LEU A 19 13.06 -26.21 -3.78
N GLU A 20 13.65 -27.39 -3.64
CA GLU A 20 14.04 -28.24 -4.76
C GLU A 20 12.84 -28.62 -5.63
N LYS A 21 11.74 -29.10 -5.00
CA LYS A 21 10.48 -29.42 -5.72
C LYS A 21 9.88 -28.21 -6.44
N ALA A 22 10.10 -27.01 -5.93
CA ALA A 22 9.60 -25.75 -6.50
C ALA A 22 10.59 -25.11 -7.49
N ALA A 23 11.71 -25.79 -7.80
CA ALA A 23 12.78 -25.31 -8.69
C ALA A 23 13.36 -23.93 -8.30
N TYR A 24 13.55 -23.72 -6.99
CA TYR A 24 14.28 -22.55 -6.47
C TYR A 24 15.77 -22.88 -6.40
N GLU A 25 16.54 -22.35 -7.34
CA GLU A 25 17.97 -22.63 -7.45
C GLU A 25 18.82 -21.56 -6.77
N GLU A 26 18.62 -20.29 -7.13
CA GLU A 26 19.38 -19.17 -6.64
C GLU A 26 18.53 -18.17 -5.84
N PRO A 27 19.01 -17.72 -4.68
CA PRO A 27 18.33 -16.68 -3.92
C PRO A 27 18.45 -15.32 -4.58
N THR A 28 17.35 -14.58 -4.62
CA THR A 28 17.38 -13.18 -5.02
C THR A 28 18.21 -12.35 -4.03
N PRO A 29 18.66 -11.12 -4.39
CA PRO A 29 19.45 -10.28 -3.48
C PRO A 29 18.78 -10.03 -2.12
N VAL A 30 17.43 -9.90 -2.07
CA VAL A 30 16.71 -9.72 -0.80
C VAL A 30 16.70 -11.01 0.02
N GLN A 31 16.60 -12.16 -0.62
CA GLN A 31 16.65 -13.46 0.05
C GLN A 31 18.05 -13.73 0.60
N ALA A 32 19.09 -13.49 -0.19
CA ALA A 32 20.48 -13.67 0.22
C ALA A 32 20.85 -12.78 1.44
N ALA A 33 20.31 -11.57 1.51
CA ALA A 33 20.56 -10.66 2.63
C ALA A 33 19.69 -10.95 3.86
N ALA A 34 18.38 -11.23 3.67
CA ALA A 34 17.45 -11.30 4.78
C ALA A 34 17.33 -12.69 5.43
N ILE A 35 17.49 -13.79 4.66
CA ILE A 35 17.36 -15.15 5.21
C ILE A 35 18.38 -15.42 6.31
N PRO A 36 19.69 -15.18 6.13
CA PRO A 36 20.68 -15.45 7.18
C PRO A 36 20.39 -14.71 8.49
N VAL A 37 20.02 -13.43 8.39
CA VAL A 37 19.68 -12.63 9.56
C VAL A 37 18.37 -13.11 10.20
N GLY A 38 17.34 -13.44 9.37
CA GLY A 38 16.07 -13.98 9.86
C GLY A 38 16.22 -15.26 10.66
N LEU A 39 17.17 -16.11 10.28
CA LEU A 39 17.48 -17.37 10.97
C LEU A 39 18.11 -17.14 12.37
N THR A 40 18.75 -15.99 12.62
CA THR A 40 19.29 -15.68 13.94
C THR A 40 18.22 -15.35 14.99
N GLY A 41 16.98 -15.10 14.56
CA GLY A 41 15.89 -14.69 15.44
C GLY A 41 15.85 -13.21 15.78
N LYS A 42 16.76 -12.37 15.24
CA LYS A 42 16.72 -10.91 15.37
C LYS A 42 15.53 -10.32 14.63
N ASP A 43 15.05 -9.17 15.08
CA ASP A 43 14.08 -8.39 14.33
C ASP A 43 14.70 -7.82 13.04
N LEU A 44 13.88 -7.71 12.01
CA LEU A 44 14.32 -7.27 10.69
C LEU A 44 13.52 -6.05 10.21
N LEU A 45 14.23 -5.09 9.64
CA LEU A 45 13.67 -3.99 8.87
C LEU A 45 14.26 -4.00 7.45
N VAL A 46 13.48 -4.49 6.48
CA VAL A 46 13.94 -4.72 5.11
C VAL A 46 13.30 -3.75 4.14
N GLY A 47 14.15 -2.95 3.50
CA GLY A 47 13.77 -2.09 2.37
C GLY A 47 14.00 -2.80 1.05
N ALA A 48 12.92 -3.30 0.43
CA ALA A 48 12.98 -3.98 -0.86
C ALA A 48 11.64 -3.88 -1.61
N GLU A 49 11.69 -3.83 -2.93
CA GLU A 49 10.51 -3.63 -3.80
C GLU A 49 9.57 -4.84 -3.91
N THR A 50 8.37 -4.58 -4.43
CA THR A 50 7.44 -5.64 -4.85
C THR A 50 8.02 -6.40 -6.04
N GLY A 51 7.99 -7.74 -5.96
CA GLY A 51 8.55 -8.60 -7.02
C GLY A 51 10.03 -8.97 -6.84
N SER A 52 10.71 -8.44 -5.82
CA SER A 52 12.12 -8.79 -5.53
C SER A 52 12.32 -10.16 -4.86
N GLY A 53 11.22 -10.88 -4.55
CA GLY A 53 11.30 -12.18 -3.85
C GLY A 53 11.16 -12.09 -2.32
N LYS A 54 10.66 -10.98 -1.75
CA LYS A 54 10.48 -10.77 -0.31
C LYS A 54 9.72 -11.89 0.39
N THR A 55 8.71 -12.46 -0.27
CA THR A 55 7.87 -13.50 0.35
C THR A 55 8.69 -14.69 0.82
N ALA A 56 9.58 -15.22 0.00
CA ALA A 56 10.48 -16.29 0.42
C ALA A 56 11.48 -15.82 1.49
N ALA A 57 11.91 -14.55 1.42
CA ALA A 57 12.86 -13.98 2.37
C ALA A 57 12.36 -13.95 3.82
N PHE A 58 11.03 -13.85 4.04
CA PHE A 58 10.47 -13.97 5.39
C PHE A 58 9.82 -15.33 5.67
N VAL A 59 9.21 -15.98 4.68
CA VAL A 59 8.53 -17.27 4.92
C VAL A 59 9.53 -18.37 5.29
N LEU A 60 10.68 -18.44 4.62
CA LEU A 60 11.67 -19.47 4.90
C LEU A 60 12.25 -19.42 6.32
N PRO A 61 12.77 -18.29 6.85
CA PRO A 61 13.24 -18.23 8.22
C PRO A 61 12.12 -18.40 9.25
N MET A 62 10.91 -17.89 8.96
CA MET A 62 9.73 -18.10 9.79
C MET A 62 9.40 -19.60 9.93
N LEU A 63 9.24 -20.32 8.82
CA LEU A 63 8.94 -21.74 8.83
C LEU A 63 10.05 -22.56 9.49
N HIS A 64 11.32 -22.24 9.21
CA HIS A 64 12.48 -22.87 9.85
C HIS A 64 12.37 -22.79 11.38
N ARG A 65 12.13 -21.60 11.92
CA ARG A 65 11.96 -21.38 13.37
C ARG A 65 10.82 -22.19 13.96
N LEU A 66 9.67 -22.27 13.29
CA LEU A 66 8.52 -23.06 13.74
C LEU A 66 8.85 -24.57 13.75
N LEU A 67 9.61 -25.05 12.77
CA LEU A 67 9.99 -26.44 12.65
C LEU A 67 11.03 -26.86 13.69
N GLN A 68 12.03 -26.01 13.98
CA GLN A 68 13.05 -26.28 15.01
C GLN A 68 12.45 -26.35 16.40
N LYS A 69 11.66 -25.36 16.80
CA LYS A 69 11.03 -25.36 18.14
C LYS A 69 10.03 -26.50 18.35
N SER A 70 9.40 -26.97 17.29
CA SER A 70 8.55 -28.17 17.37
C SER A 70 9.38 -29.44 17.68
N ALA A 71 10.58 -29.52 17.14
CA ALA A 71 11.50 -30.63 17.42
C ALA A 71 12.07 -30.60 18.84
N GLU A 72 12.44 -29.41 19.34
CA GLU A 72 13.03 -29.24 20.68
C GLU A 72 12.02 -29.46 21.82
N SER A 73 10.77 -29.00 21.63
CA SER A 73 9.76 -29.00 22.70
C SER A 73 8.95 -30.30 22.78
N GLY A 74 9.12 -31.23 21.86
CA GLY A 74 8.27 -32.42 21.75
C GLY A 74 6.78 -32.06 21.57
N ARG A 75 6.46 -30.79 21.27
CA ARG A 75 5.09 -30.31 21.08
C ARG A 75 4.51 -30.90 19.80
N VAL A 76 3.70 -31.90 19.98
CA VAL A 76 2.83 -32.43 18.95
C VAL A 76 1.57 -31.55 18.87
N ASP A 77 1.39 -30.85 17.76
CA ASP A 77 0.15 -30.54 17.03
C ASP A 77 -1.00 -29.75 17.68
N ASN A 78 -0.95 -29.18 18.88
CA ASN A 78 -2.08 -28.44 19.48
C ASN A 78 -1.74 -27.07 20.09
N SER A 79 -0.57 -26.49 19.78
CA SER A 79 -0.32 -25.11 20.12
C SER A 79 -1.08 -24.21 19.12
N GLY A 80 -1.64 -23.10 19.57
CA GLY A 80 -2.35 -22.12 18.74
C GLY A 80 -1.50 -21.55 17.60
N THR A 81 -1.97 -20.47 17.00
CA THR A 81 -1.23 -19.79 15.92
C THR A 81 0.12 -19.27 16.41
N ARG A 82 1.20 -19.70 15.77
CA ARG A 82 2.59 -19.38 16.15
C ARG A 82 3.23 -18.31 15.27
N ALA A 83 2.72 -18.11 14.05
CA ALA A 83 3.17 -17.04 13.17
C ALA A 83 1.99 -16.27 12.57
N LEU A 84 2.13 -14.95 12.54
CA LEU A 84 1.15 -14.05 11.94
C LEU A 84 1.81 -13.18 10.88
N ILE A 85 1.26 -13.19 9.66
CA ILE A 85 1.70 -12.36 8.54
C ILE A 85 0.60 -11.35 8.23
N LEU A 86 0.89 -10.07 8.37
CA LEU A 86 -0.02 -8.97 8.02
C LEU A 86 0.36 -8.41 6.65
N VAL A 87 -0.66 -8.27 5.79
CA VAL A 87 -0.52 -7.71 4.45
C VAL A 87 -1.65 -6.72 4.15
N PRO A 88 -1.43 -5.66 3.34
CA PRO A 88 -2.42 -4.60 3.13
C PRO A 88 -3.65 -5.01 2.33
N THR A 89 -3.56 -6.03 1.47
CA THR A 89 -4.63 -6.38 0.53
C THR A 89 -4.98 -7.87 0.57
N ARG A 90 -6.22 -8.18 0.20
CA ARG A 90 -6.74 -9.56 0.15
C ARG A 90 -5.99 -10.40 -0.89
N GLU A 91 -5.67 -9.79 -2.02
CA GLU A 91 -4.98 -10.43 -3.13
C GLU A 91 -3.57 -10.86 -2.72
N LEU A 92 -2.85 -9.95 -2.04
CA LEU A 92 -1.51 -10.26 -1.52
C LEU A 92 -1.59 -11.37 -0.45
N ALA A 93 -2.61 -11.33 0.43
CA ALA A 93 -2.81 -12.39 1.42
C ALA A 93 -2.96 -13.77 0.77
N ILE A 94 -3.77 -13.88 -0.29
CA ILE A 94 -3.94 -15.13 -1.04
C ILE A 94 -2.63 -15.59 -1.68
N GLN A 95 -1.80 -14.67 -2.18
CA GLN A 95 -0.51 -14.99 -2.77
C GLN A 95 0.48 -15.50 -1.71
N VAL A 96 0.53 -14.82 -0.56
CA VAL A 96 1.40 -15.20 0.55
C VAL A 96 1.01 -16.57 1.11
N VAL A 97 -0.30 -16.87 1.25
CA VAL A 97 -0.76 -18.23 1.65
C VAL A 97 -0.24 -19.28 0.69
N LYS A 98 -0.37 -19.07 -0.62
CA LYS A 98 0.15 -20.03 -1.62
C LYS A 98 1.66 -20.27 -1.49
N GLN A 99 2.42 -19.23 -1.17
CA GLN A 99 3.87 -19.37 -0.95
C GLN A 99 4.17 -20.09 0.37
N CYS A 100 3.41 -19.80 1.45
CA CYS A 100 3.53 -20.56 2.69
C CYS A 100 3.23 -22.04 2.47
N ASP A 101 2.14 -22.37 1.79
CA ASP A 101 1.75 -23.75 1.49
C ASP A 101 2.79 -24.45 0.60
N LEU A 102 3.38 -23.75 -0.38
CA LEU A 102 4.43 -24.26 -1.25
C LEU A 102 5.69 -24.67 -0.43
N PHE A 103 6.19 -23.75 0.40
CA PHE A 103 7.40 -24.00 1.20
C PHE A 103 7.14 -24.93 2.40
N ALA A 104 5.90 -24.99 2.90
CA ALA A 104 5.50 -25.92 3.95
C ALA A 104 5.10 -27.31 3.43
N SER A 105 5.10 -27.55 2.11
CA SER A 105 4.56 -28.77 1.47
C SER A 105 5.17 -30.08 1.94
N CYS A 106 6.40 -30.04 2.46
CA CYS A 106 7.09 -31.19 3.03
C CYS A 106 7.04 -31.23 4.56
N SER A 107 6.13 -30.47 5.19
CA SER A 107 5.99 -30.37 6.64
C SER A 107 4.53 -30.51 7.08
N HIS A 108 4.29 -30.50 8.38
CA HIS A 108 2.94 -30.55 8.97
C HIS A 108 2.31 -29.17 9.14
N ILE A 109 3.05 -28.08 8.87
CA ILE A 109 2.59 -26.70 9.08
C ILE A 109 1.41 -26.37 8.16
N LYS A 110 0.34 -25.84 8.77
CA LYS A 110 -0.89 -25.43 8.07
C LYS A 110 -1.03 -23.92 8.10
N THR A 111 -1.49 -23.35 6.98
CA THR A 111 -1.71 -21.91 6.83
C THR A 111 -3.20 -21.57 6.81
N GLY A 112 -3.59 -20.56 7.58
CA GLY A 112 -4.94 -19.99 7.60
C GLY A 112 -5.00 -18.61 6.92
N LEU A 113 -6.13 -18.28 6.29
CA LEU A 113 -6.37 -17.01 5.60
C LEU A 113 -7.49 -16.21 6.27
N ILE A 114 -7.19 -14.99 6.74
CA ILE A 114 -8.12 -14.10 7.44
C ILE A 114 -8.22 -12.76 6.70
N ILE A 115 -9.25 -12.62 5.88
CA ILE A 115 -9.44 -11.42 5.03
C ILE A 115 -10.87 -10.92 5.06
N GLY A 116 -11.07 -9.63 4.85
CA GLY A 116 -12.40 -9.03 4.67
C GLY A 116 -13.10 -9.58 3.43
N GLY A 117 -14.45 -9.56 3.44
CA GLY A 117 -15.27 -10.06 2.33
C GLY A 117 -15.60 -11.55 2.40
N ASN A 118 -14.86 -12.35 3.17
CA ASN A 118 -15.19 -13.73 3.47
C ASN A 118 -16.11 -13.81 4.71
N SER A 119 -16.86 -14.92 4.83
CA SER A 119 -17.74 -15.17 5.99
C SER A 119 -16.95 -15.13 7.30
N PHE A 120 -17.37 -14.29 8.24
CA PHE A 120 -16.76 -14.18 9.58
C PHE A 120 -16.85 -15.52 10.36
N LYS A 121 -18.01 -16.18 10.32
CA LYS A 121 -18.23 -17.48 10.98
C LYS A 121 -17.28 -18.57 10.43
N TYR A 122 -17.04 -18.58 9.12
CA TYR A 122 -16.10 -19.51 8.52
C TYR A 122 -14.67 -19.28 9.03
N GLN A 123 -14.27 -18.02 9.17
CA GLN A 123 -12.94 -17.67 9.70
C GLN A 123 -12.83 -17.99 11.20
N GLN A 124 -13.88 -17.83 11.99
CA GLN A 124 -13.90 -18.33 13.37
C GLN A 124 -13.70 -19.85 13.45
N ALA A 125 -14.33 -20.60 12.55
CA ALA A 125 -14.14 -22.05 12.48
C ALA A 125 -12.71 -22.43 12.05
N MET A 126 -12.03 -21.59 11.27
CA MET A 126 -10.63 -21.79 10.89
C MET A 126 -9.70 -21.64 12.09
N PHE A 127 -9.89 -20.66 12.96
CA PHE A 127 -9.08 -20.51 14.19
C PHE A 127 -9.18 -21.77 15.07
N ARG A 128 -10.34 -22.41 15.13
CA ARG A 128 -10.54 -23.68 15.89
C ARG A 128 -9.73 -24.87 15.33
N LYS A 129 -9.26 -24.77 14.07
CA LYS A 129 -8.39 -25.80 13.45
C LYS A 129 -6.91 -25.57 13.80
N ASN A 130 -6.61 -24.53 14.58
CA ASN A 130 -5.29 -24.15 15.05
C ASN A 130 -4.22 -24.17 13.94
N PRO A 131 -4.35 -23.37 12.85
CA PRO A 131 -3.28 -23.26 11.86
C PRO A 131 -2.07 -22.59 12.51
N GLU A 132 -0.88 -23.15 12.30
CA GLU A 132 0.36 -22.61 12.86
C GLU A 132 0.72 -21.26 12.29
N VAL A 133 0.36 -21.00 11.02
CA VAL A 133 0.58 -19.73 10.31
C VAL A 133 -0.76 -19.13 9.94
N ILE A 134 -0.95 -17.84 10.26
CA ILE A 134 -2.08 -17.05 9.74
C ILE A 134 -1.56 -15.93 8.87
N VAL A 135 -2.14 -15.79 7.69
CA VAL A 135 -1.98 -14.63 6.81
C VAL A 135 -3.25 -13.80 6.84
N ALA A 136 -3.15 -12.52 7.20
CA ALA A 136 -4.31 -11.69 7.43
C ALA A 136 -4.19 -10.28 6.85
N THR A 137 -5.36 -9.66 6.57
CA THR A 137 -5.46 -8.21 6.42
C THR A 137 -5.76 -7.56 7.78
N PRO A 138 -5.10 -6.42 8.14
CA PRO A 138 -5.17 -5.85 9.48
C PRO A 138 -6.59 -5.63 10.00
N GLY A 139 -7.46 -4.97 9.24
CA GLY A 139 -8.82 -4.66 9.69
C GLY A 139 -9.62 -5.91 10.08
N ARG A 140 -9.59 -7.01 9.28
CA ARG A 140 -10.30 -8.25 9.61
C ARG A 140 -9.67 -8.98 10.79
N MET A 141 -8.36 -8.94 10.92
CA MET A 141 -7.67 -9.52 12.08
C MET A 141 -8.00 -8.77 13.36
N ALA A 142 -8.00 -7.43 13.34
CA ALA A 142 -8.39 -6.58 14.47
C ALA A 142 -9.88 -6.80 14.88
N GLU A 143 -10.75 -7.09 13.92
CA GLU A 143 -12.16 -7.47 14.15
C GLU A 143 -12.26 -8.80 14.92
N HIS A 144 -11.52 -9.84 14.48
CA HIS A 144 -11.50 -11.15 15.16
C HIS A 144 -10.92 -11.04 16.59
N ILE A 145 -9.86 -10.24 16.80
CA ILE A 145 -9.32 -9.97 18.13
C ILE A 145 -10.39 -9.28 19.01
N GLY A 146 -11.09 -8.26 18.46
CA GLY A 146 -12.15 -7.56 19.17
C GLY A 146 -13.33 -8.44 19.61
N HIS A 147 -13.59 -9.51 18.85
CA HIS A 147 -14.62 -10.52 19.16
C HIS A 147 -14.12 -11.70 19.99
N GLY A 148 -12.84 -11.73 20.40
CA GLY A 148 -12.26 -12.84 21.13
C GLY A 148 -12.22 -14.16 20.34
N SER A 149 -12.18 -14.10 19.01
CA SER A 149 -12.19 -15.28 18.14
C SER A 149 -10.86 -16.01 18.10
N THR A 150 -9.78 -15.37 18.55
CA THR A 150 -8.41 -15.89 18.54
C THR A 150 -7.62 -15.33 19.69
N ASP A 151 -6.63 -16.08 20.15
CA ASP A 151 -5.59 -15.67 21.09
C ASP A 151 -4.25 -15.62 20.34
N LEU A 152 -3.49 -14.55 20.51
CA LEU A 152 -2.18 -14.34 19.88
C LEU A 152 -1.01 -14.51 20.87
N GLN A 153 -1.24 -15.16 22.02
CA GLN A 153 -0.23 -15.35 23.04
C GLN A 153 0.84 -16.39 22.67
N ASP A 154 0.57 -17.22 21.65
CA ASP A 154 1.53 -18.20 21.15
C ASP A 154 2.36 -17.69 19.97
N ILE A 155 2.14 -16.42 19.52
CA ILE A 155 2.86 -15.85 18.39
C ILE A 155 4.37 -15.74 18.69
N GLU A 156 5.16 -16.44 17.92
CA GLU A 156 6.62 -16.44 17.94
C GLU A 156 7.22 -15.54 16.87
N VAL A 157 6.53 -15.39 15.75
CA VAL A 157 6.95 -14.56 14.61
C VAL A 157 5.79 -13.68 14.13
N LEU A 158 6.04 -12.38 14.04
CA LEU A 158 5.16 -11.40 13.42
C LEU A 158 5.82 -10.84 12.16
N VAL A 159 5.16 -10.96 11.01
CA VAL A 159 5.62 -10.38 9.75
C VAL A 159 4.67 -9.30 9.30
N LEU A 160 5.23 -8.15 8.88
CA LEU A 160 4.50 -7.08 8.19
C LEU A 160 5.08 -6.91 6.79
N ASP A 161 4.34 -7.30 5.77
CA ASP A 161 4.75 -7.09 4.38
C ASP A 161 3.99 -5.91 3.75
N GLU A 162 4.67 -5.12 2.94
CA GLU A 162 4.19 -3.83 2.41
C GLU A 162 3.70 -2.89 3.53
N ALA A 163 4.51 -2.71 4.59
CA ALA A 163 4.13 -1.95 5.78
C ALA A 163 3.85 -0.47 5.48
N ASP A 164 4.61 0.18 4.58
CA ASP A 164 4.33 1.53 4.07
C ASP A 164 2.93 1.62 3.48
N ARG A 165 2.52 0.56 2.81
CA ARG A 165 1.21 0.44 2.20
C ARG A 165 0.08 0.35 3.21
N MET A 166 0.29 -0.40 4.30
CA MET A 166 -0.70 -0.48 5.38
C MET A 166 -0.93 0.91 5.99
N LEU A 167 0.12 1.74 6.09
CA LEU A 167 0.02 3.13 6.55
C LEU A 167 -0.76 4.03 5.58
N ASP A 168 -0.45 3.95 4.29
CA ASP A 168 -1.15 4.72 3.25
C ASP A 168 -2.65 4.42 3.20
N LEU A 169 -3.05 3.20 3.54
CA LEU A 169 -4.45 2.77 3.64
C LEU A 169 -5.11 3.11 4.98
N GLY A 170 -4.38 3.76 5.90
CA GLY A 170 -4.90 4.12 7.21
C GLY A 170 -5.03 2.96 8.21
N LEU A 171 -4.37 1.81 7.93
CA LEU A 171 -4.44 0.60 8.75
C LEU A 171 -3.44 0.60 9.92
N GLY A 172 -2.70 1.69 10.15
CA GLY A 172 -1.65 1.77 11.16
C GLY A 172 -2.15 1.48 12.58
N ALA A 173 -3.33 1.98 12.95
CA ALA A 173 -3.93 1.72 14.26
C ALA A 173 -4.26 0.24 14.46
N ASP A 174 -4.80 -0.43 13.44
CA ASP A 174 -5.10 -1.86 13.48
C ASP A 174 -3.81 -2.69 13.63
N VAL A 175 -2.74 -2.33 12.88
CA VAL A 175 -1.44 -2.99 12.96
C VAL A 175 -0.86 -2.90 14.37
N ILE A 176 -0.86 -1.71 14.98
CA ILE A 176 -0.40 -1.50 16.36
C ILE A 176 -1.24 -2.31 17.34
N LYS A 177 -2.58 -2.26 17.20
CA LYS A 177 -3.51 -3.05 18.03
C LYS A 177 -3.18 -4.54 17.97
N ILE A 178 -2.97 -5.10 16.79
CA ILE A 178 -2.64 -6.51 16.58
C ILE A 178 -1.28 -6.82 17.20
N ALA A 179 -0.26 -6.02 16.91
CA ALA A 179 1.09 -6.22 17.44
C ALA A 179 1.14 -6.20 18.97
N ASN A 180 0.33 -5.34 19.62
CA ASN A 180 0.23 -5.27 21.09
C ASN A 180 -0.50 -6.47 21.71
N ASN A 181 -1.34 -7.18 20.93
CA ASN A 181 -1.98 -8.42 21.39
C ASN A 181 -1.09 -9.66 21.19
N CYS A 182 -0.04 -9.57 20.38
CA CYS A 182 0.90 -10.67 20.23
C CYS A 182 1.87 -10.73 21.42
N LYS A 183 2.21 -11.96 21.85
CA LYS A 183 3.19 -12.20 22.93
C LYS A 183 4.53 -11.50 22.68
N LYS A 184 5.19 -11.13 23.74
CA LYS A 184 6.61 -10.71 23.76
C LYS A 184 7.40 -11.61 24.74
N PRO A 185 8.67 -11.97 24.47
CA PRO A 185 9.43 -11.67 23.25
C PRO A 185 8.99 -12.50 22.03
N ARG A 186 9.04 -11.90 20.86
CA ARG A 186 8.83 -12.54 19.55
C ARG A 186 9.82 -11.98 18.55
N GLN A 187 10.03 -12.66 17.45
CA GLN A 187 10.71 -12.07 16.30
C GLN A 187 9.72 -11.24 15.47
N THR A 188 10.11 -10.03 15.08
CA THR A 188 9.30 -9.20 14.18
C THR A 188 10.07 -8.89 12.90
N MET A 189 9.49 -9.18 11.75
CA MET A 189 10.10 -8.91 10.45
C MET A 189 9.22 -7.93 9.66
N LEU A 190 9.77 -6.77 9.31
CA LEU A 190 9.06 -5.72 8.62
C LEU A 190 9.67 -5.48 7.24
N PHE A 191 8.85 -5.65 6.20
CA PHE A 191 9.21 -5.45 4.81
C PHE A 191 8.45 -4.27 4.21
N SER A 192 9.15 -3.40 3.52
CA SER A 192 8.58 -2.19 2.91
C SER A 192 9.34 -1.80 1.66
N ALA A 193 8.66 -1.20 0.69
CA ALA A 193 9.32 -0.60 -0.47
C ALA A 193 9.98 0.75 -0.11
N THR A 194 9.46 1.43 0.93
CA THR A 194 9.96 2.73 1.37
C THR A 194 10.21 2.77 2.87
N LEU A 195 11.43 3.16 3.29
CA LEU A 195 11.81 3.28 4.71
C LEU A 195 11.82 4.73 5.22
N THR A 196 11.42 5.71 4.40
CA THR A 196 11.64 7.15 4.66
C THR A 196 10.43 7.92 5.18
N HIS A 197 9.28 7.28 5.37
CA HIS A 197 8.06 7.97 5.79
C HIS A 197 8.05 8.24 7.30
N LYS A 198 7.75 9.48 7.76
CA LYS A 198 7.70 9.84 9.19
C LYS A 198 6.74 8.98 10.02
N ALA A 199 5.56 8.64 9.45
CA ALA A 199 4.59 7.76 10.12
C ALA A 199 5.11 6.31 10.24
N PHE A 200 5.96 5.88 9.30
CA PHE A 200 6.63 4.60 9.33
C PHE A 200 7.61 4.50 10.51
N SER A 201 8.38 5.57 10.77
CA SER A 201 9.30 5.64 11.91
C SER A 201 8.61 5.45 13.26
N ALA A 202 7.40 5.99 13.46
CA ALA A 202 6.66 5.82 14.70
C ALA A 202 6.23 4.35 14.89
N ILE A 203 5.67 3.71 13.86
CA ILE A 203 5.24 2.30 13.96
C ILE A 203 6.42 1.35 14.15
N THR A 204 7.55 1.60 13.47
CA THR A 204 8.74 0.74 13.63
C THR A 204 9.30 0.80 15.05
N GLN A 205 9.30 1.97 15.69
CA GLN A 205 9.75 2.13 17.09
C GLN A 205 8.86 1.38 18.09
N ASP A 206 7.55 1.27 17.83
CA ASP A 206 6.61 0.61 18.72
C ASP A 206 6.64 -0.92 18.58
N ILE A 207 7.01 -1.44 17.40
CA ILE A 207 6.83 -2.85 17.05
C ILE A 207 8.16 -3.62 17.02
N LEU A 208 9.27 -2.99 16.59
CA LEU A 208 10.58 -3.62 16.44
C LEU A 208 11.46 -3.40 17.65
N VAL A 209 12.28 -4.40 17.99
CA VAL A 209 13.27 -4.35 19.07
C VAL A 209 14.64 -4.58 18.46
N ASP A 210 15.52 -3.56 18.48
CA ASP A 210 16.89 -3.60 17.95
C ASP A 210 17.02 -4.30 16.59
N PRO A 211 16.28 -3.81 15.55
CA PRO A 211 16.21 -4.50 14.29
C PRO A 211 17.47 -4.40 13.46
N GLU A 212 17.85 -5.46 12.79
CA GLU A 212 18.83 -5.41 11.70
C GLU A 212 18.21 -4.72 10.48
N ILE A 213 18.86 -3.69 9.95
CA ILE A 213 18.35 -2.87 8.85
C ILE A 213 19.00 -3.27 7.54
N ILE A 214 18.23 -3.88 6.65
CA ILE A 214 18.67 -4.28 5.31
C ILE A 214 18.06 -3.32 4.28
N LYS A 215 18.91 -2.57 3.57
CA LYS A 215 18.49 -1.67 2.49
C LYS A 215 19.07 -2.19 1.19
N LEU A 216 18.20 -2.69 0.33
CA LEU A 216 18.58 -3.15 -1.00
C LEU A 216 18.12 -2.13 -2.03
N ASN A 217 19.05 -1.68 -2.82
CA ASN A 217 18.92 -0.81 -3.98
C ASN A 217 18.16 0.51 -3.82
N THR A 218 18.70 1.56 -4.38
CA THR A 218 18.00 2.84 -4.52
C THR A 218 16.90 2.70 -5.58
N VAL A 219 15.79 3.42 -5.40
CA VAL A 219 14.65 3.51 -6.35
C VAL A 219 15.10 3.72 -7.82
N ARG A 220 16.30 4.25 -8.03
CA ARG A 220 16.89 4.53 -9.34
C ARG A 220 17.41 3.28 -10.05
N GLU A 221 18.00 2.34 -9.33
CA GLU A 221 18.58 1.10 -9.90
C GLU A 221 17.49 0.08 -10.25
N GLN A 222 16.35 0.20 -9.61
CA GLN A 222 15.25 -0.76 -9.64
C GLN A 222 14.35 -0.64 -10.89
N HIS A 223 14.38 0.52 -11.56
CA HIS A 223 13.55 0.78 -12.75
C HIS A 223 14.40 1.12 -13.98
N SER A 224 15.67 0.70 -13.98
CA SER A 224 16.58 0.91 -15.14
C SER A 224 16.06 0.25 -16.42
N ASN A 225 15.29 -0.83 -16.28
CA ASN A 225 14.70 -1.57 -17.42
C ASN A 225 13.35 -1.00 -17.86
N ILE A 226 12.86 0.09 -17.23
CA ILE A 226 11.58 0.70 -17.60
C ILE A 226 11.83 2.04 -18.27
N VAL A 227 11.50 2.13 -19.55
CA VAL A 227 11.48 3.40 -20.27
C VAL A 227 10.32 4.23 -19.78
N GLN A 228 10.60 5.43 -19.25
CA GLN A 228 9.60 6.28 -18.62
C GLN A 228 9.34 7.53 -19.44
N GLN A 229 8.16 7.62 -20.05
CA GLN A 229 7.79 8.68 -20.96
C GLN A 229 6.60 9.50 -20.45
N ILE A 230 6.55 10.79 -20.84
CA ILE A 230 5.38 11.63 -20.66
C ILE A 230 4.87 12.15 -22.00
N ILE A 231 3.54 12.26 -22.11
CA ILE A 231 2.86 12.90 -23.23
C ILE A 231 2.01 14.04 -22.64
N LEU A 232 2.23 15.26 -23.16
CA LEU A 232 1.46 16.43 -22.72
C LEU A 232 0.05 16.37 -23.30
N ALA A 233 -0.94 16.73 -22.50
CA ALA A 233 -2.34 16.77 -22.85
C ALA A 233 -2.96 18.12 -22.47
N ASP A 234 -3.91 18.61 -23.28
CA ASP A 234 -4.64 19.85 -23.02
C ASP A 234 -5.73 19.63 -21.97
N ASP A 235 -6.52 18.58 -22.16
CA ASP A 235 -7.69 18.22 -21.36
C ASP A 235 -7.92 16.69 -21.37
N ARG A 236 -9.04 16.27 -20.79
CA ARG A 236 -9.41 14.85 -20.73
C ARG A 236 -9.73 14.24 -22.08
N ASP A 237 -10.45 14.96 -22.92
CA ASP A 237 -10.83 14.48 -24.25
C ASP A 237 -9.59 14.34 -25.15
N HIS A 238 -8.59 15.19 -24.92
CA HIS A 238 -7.29 15.04 -25.57
C HIS A 238 -6.54 13.81 -25.04
N LYS A 239 -6.56 13.53 -23.74
CA LYS A 239 -5.99 12.28 -23.17
C LYS A 239 -6.63 11.04 -23.81
N ASP A 240 -7.95 11.04 -24.04
CA ASP A 240 -8.65 9.94 -24.69
C ASP A 240 -8.15 9.71 -26.13
N ARG A 241 -7.91 10.78 -26.90
CA ARG A 241 -7.35 10.68 -28.27
C ARG A 241 -5.88 10.26 -28.26
N LEU A 242 -5.10 10.78 -27.32
CA LEU A 242 -3.70 10.38 -27.15
C LEU A 242 -3.57 8.89 -26.81
N LEU A 243 -4.51 8.35 -26.05
CA LEU A 243 -4.53 6.93 -25.73
C LEU A 243 -4.79 6.08 -26.99
N ASP A 244 -5.72 6.50 -27.85
CA ASP A 244 -5.97 5.83 -29.13
C ASP A 244 -4.73 5.88 -30.04
N GLY A 245 -4.10 7.06 -30.14
CA GLY A 245 -2.86 7.24 -30.91
C GLY A 245 -1.72 6.37 -30.37
N LEU A 246 -1.58 6.30 -29.03
CA LEU A 246 -0.58 5.45 -28.40
C LEU A 246 -0.78 3.97 -28.73
N PHE A 247 -2.00 3.49 -28.71
CA PHE A 247 -2.34 2.10 -29.07
C PHE A 247 -2.21 1.82 -30.58
N ALA A 248 -2.28 2.83 -31.41
CA ALA A 248 -2.03 2.69 -32.85
C ALA A 248 -0.53 2.58 -33.17
N GLU A 249 0.30 3.34 -32.44
CA GLU A 249 1.77 3.37 -32.64
C GLU A 249 2.50 2.23 -31.92
N GLN A 250 1.97 1.76 -30.78
CA GLN A 250 2.67 0.84 -29.87
C GLN A 250 2.15 -0.58 -30.02
N THR A 251 3.05 -1.51 -30.27
CA THR A 251 2.77 -2.95 -30.21
C THR A 251 2.88 -3.42 -28.77
N PHE A 252 1.91 -4.18 -28.28
CA PHE A 252 1.90 -4.78 -26.95
C PHE A 252 0.99 -6.01 -26.92
N GLU A 253 1.28 -6.94 -26.03
CA GLU A 253 0.38 -8.06 -25.71
C GLU A 253 -0.55 -7.68 -24.56
N LYS A 254 -0.03 -7.01 -23.53
CA LYS A 254 -0.79 -6.62 -22.34
C LYS A 254 -0.49 -5.19 -21.92
N ALA A 255 -1.55 -4.40 -21.71
CA ALA A 255 -1.47 -3.03 -21.22
C ALA A 255 -2.27 -2.85 -19.91
N LEU A 256 -1.73 -2.06 -18.99
CA LEU A 256 -2.40 -1.68 -17.75
C LEU A 256 -2.52 -0.16 -17.66
N ILE A 257 -3.76 0.34 -17.57
CA ILE A 257 -4.06 1.77 -17.51
C ILE A 257 -4.51 2.13 -16.09
N PHE A 258 -3.86 3.12 -15.50
CA PHE A 258 -4.19 3.61 -14.16
C PHE A 258 -5.00 4.88 -14.17
N CYS A 259 -6.13 4.87 -13.44
CA CYS A 259 -6.96 6.03 -13.13
C CYS A 259 -7.00 6.26 -11.62
N ASN A 260 -7.10 7.54 -11.20
CA ASN A 260 -7.14 7.89 -9.77
C ASN A 260 -8.51 7.63 -9.12
N THR A 261 -9.60 7.53 -9.90
CA THR A 261 -10.96 7.32 -9.40
C THR A 261 -11.67 6.17 -10.09
N ARG A 262 -12.60 5.53 -9.35
CA ARG A 262 -13.46 4.46 -9.88
C ARG A 262 -14.31 4.94 -11.05
N ALA A 263 -14.94 6.11 -10.91
CA ALA A 263 -15.75 6.71 -11.96
C ALA A 263 -14.95 6.92 -13.26
N GLN A 264 -13.70 7.39 -13.15
CA GLN A 264 -12.83 7.58 -14.31
C GLN A 264 -12.43 6.24 -14.95
N ALA A 265 -12.10 5.23 -14.14
CA ALA A 265 -11.76 3.90 -14.65
C ALA A 265 -12.94 3.25 -15.37
N THR A 266 -14.15 3.33 -14.81
CA THR A 266 -15.37 2.80 -15.43
C THR A 266 -15.67 3.53 -16.74
N ARG A 267 -15.62 4.87 -16.75
CA ARG A 267 -15.82 5.68 -17.97
C ARG A 267 -14.83 5.29 -19.06
N LEU A 268 -13.55 5.24 -18.73
CA LEU A 268 -12.50 4.95 -19.70
C LEU A 268 -12.62 3.53 -20.26
N CYS A 269 -12.89 2.55 -19.39
CA CYS A 269 -13.14 1.18 -19.83
C CYS A 269 -14.34 1.09 -20.79
N GLY A 270 -15.44 1.78 -20.49
CA GLY A 270 -16.62 1.87 -21.39
C GLY A 270 -16.27 2.52 -22.73
N LEU A 271 -15.52 3.61 -22.72
CA LEU A 271 -15.06 4.30 -23.93
C LEU A 271 -14.20 3.39 -24.81
N LEU A 272 -13.22 2.70 -24.22
CA LEU A 272 -12.33 1.79 -24.97
C LEU A 272 -13.12 0.61 -25.57
N ARG A 273 -14.06 0.04 -24.82
CA ARG A 273 -14.96 -1.02 -25.35
C ARG A 273 -15.81 -0.54 -26.52
N TYR A 274 -16.39 0.66 -26.40
CA TYR A 274 -17.19 1.25 -27.46
C TYR A 274 -16.36 1.49 -28.73
N ARG A 275 -15.14 2.04 -28.59
CA ARG A 275 -14.24 2.32 -29.74
C ARG A 275 -13.66 1.05 -30.37
N SER A 276 -13.58 -0.03 -29.60
CA SER A 276 -13.08 -1.33 -30.07
C SER A 276 -14.20 -2.23 -30.63
N SER A 277 -15.47 -1.80 -30.55
CA SER A 277 -16.59 -2.56 -31.13
C SER A 277 -16.43 -2.64 -32.64
N GLY A 278 -16.13 -3.84 -33.12
CA GLY A 278 -15.83 -4.09 -34.57
C GLY A 278 -14.33 -4.31 -34.87
N THR A 279 -13.42 -4.19 -33.90
CA THR A 279 -12.02 -4.55 -34.07
C THR A 279 -11.56 -5.44 -32.92
N GLU A 280 -10.92 -6.57 -33.19
CA GLU A 280 -10.41 -7.47 -32.14
C GLU A 280 -9.16 -6.93 -31.39
N LYS A 281 -8.68 -5.73 -31.75
CA LYS A 281 -7.42 -5.18 -31.24
C LYS A 281 -7.41 -4.92 -29.73
N LEU A 282 -8.51 -4.39 -29.16
CA LEU A 282 -8.55 -4.02 -27.74
C LEU A 282 -9.67 -4.76 -27.00
N ARG A 283 -9.33 -5.74 -26.24
CA ARG A 283 -10.23 -6.48 -25.34
C ARG A 283 -10.03 -5.98 -23.93
N THR A 284 -10.94 -5.11 -23.46
CA THR A 284 -10.75 -4.30 -22.26
C THR A 284 -11.47 -4.87 -21.03
N GLY A 285 -10.75 -5.00 -19.93
CA GLY A 285 -11.23 -5.33 -18.59
C GLY A 285 -11.19 -4.12 -17.63
N LEU A 286 -11.96 -4.20 -16.54
CA LEU A 286 -12.04 -3.17 -15.49
C LEU A 286 -11.66 -3.76 -14.14
N LEU A 287 -10.89 -2.98 -13.34
CA LEU A 287 -10.53 -3.35 -11.96
C LEU A 287 -10.65 -2.14 -11.03
N HIS A 288 -11.58 -2.17 -10.08
CA HIS A 288 -11.69 -1.15 -9.02
C HIS A 288 -12.18 -1.76 -7.69
N GLY A 289 -12.10 -0.98 -6.61
CA GLY A 289 -12.31 -1.46 -5.26
C GLY A 289 -13.73 -1.93 -4.93
N ASP A 290 -14.77 -1.49 -5.69
CA ASP A 290 -16.18 -1.87 -5.44
C ASP A 290 -16.58 -3.16 -6.14
N MET A 291 -15.70 -3.74 -6.98
CA MET A 291 -15.97 -5.03 -7.63
C MET A 291 -15.91 -6.17 -6.62
N GLY A 292 -16.79 -7.15 -6.79
CA GLY A 292 -16.74 -8.40 -6.05
C GLY A 292 -15.41 -9.13 -6.24
N GLN A 293 -15.01 -9.94 -5.25
CA GLN A 293 -13.74 -10.65 -5.31
C GLN A 293 -13.66 -11.63 -6.49
N ASP A 294 -14.79 -12.26 -6.83
CA ASP A 294 -14.84 -13.21 -7.94
C ASP A 294 -14.76 -12.51 -9.31
N GLU A 295 -15.40 -11.35 -9.46
CA GLU A 295 -15.27 -10.52 -10.68
C GLU A 295 -13.83 -10.04 -10.89
N ARG A 296 -13.13 -9.67 -9.80
CA ARG A 296 -11.73 -9.26 -9.86
C ARG A 296 -10.82 -10.42 -10.27
N LYS A 297 -11.04 -11.61 -9.67
CA LYS A 297 -10.32 -12.84 -10.05
C LYS A 297 -10.57 -13.19 -11.53
N ASP A 298 -11.81 -13.12 -11.98
CA ASP A 298 -12.18 -13.39 -13.36
C ASP A 298 -11.48 -12.45 -14.33
N THR A 299 -11.49 -11.13 -14.06
CA THR A 299 -10.77 -10.14 -14.88
C THR A 299 -9.28 -10.43 -14.95
N VAL A 300 -8.64 -10.77 -13.82
CA VAL A 300 -7.21 -11.13 -13.77
C VAL A 300 -6.92 -12.41 -14.56
N ASN A 301 -7.77 -13.43 -14.42
CA ASN A 301 -7.62 -14.69 -15.15
C ASN A 301 -7.80 -14.49 -16.67
N LYS A 302 -8.75 -13.66 -17.08
CA LYS A 302 -8.95 -13.28 -18.49
C LYS A 302 -7.73 -12.56 -19.06
N LEU A 303 -7.07 -11.68 -18.26
CA LEU A 303 -5.83 -11.01 -18.70
C LEU A 303 -4.66 -12.00 -18.78
N ARG A 304 -4.52 -12.92 -17.81
CA ARG A 304 -3.50 -13.97 -17.87
C ARG A 304 -3.67 -14.89 -19.05
N GLY A 305 -4.89 -15.31 -19.32
CA GLY A 305 -5.23 -16.19 -20.44
C GLY A 305 -5.30 -15.51 -21.81
N GLY A 306 -5.02 -14.20 -21.90
CA GLY A 306 -5.07 -13.46 -23.17
C GLY A 306 -6.47 -13.17 -23.71
N ASN A 307 -7.55 -13.49 -22.96
CA ASN A 307 -8.92 -13.18 -23.36
C ASN A 307 -9.21 -11.67 -23.34
N ILE A 308 -8.51 -10.92 -22.51
CA ILE A 308 -8.40 -9.46 -22.54
C ILE A 308 -6.92 -9.07 -22.61
N ASN A 309 -6.63 -7.95 -23.25
CA ASN A 309 -5.26 -7.44 -23.39
C ASN A 309 -5.06 -6.05 -22.80
N VAL A 310 -6.13 -5.36 -22.43
CA VAL A 310 -6.07 -4.06 -21.77
C VAL A 310 -6.87 -4.13 -20.46
N VAL A 311 -6.30 -3.66 -19.36
CA VAL A 311 -7.02 -3.49 -18.09
C VAL A 311 -6.96 -2.04 -17.65
N VAL A 312 -8.13 -1.45 -17.40
CA VAL A 312 -8.25 -0.14 -16.74
C VAL A 312 -8.46 -0.36 -15.26
N ALA A 313 -7.59 0.22 -14.44
CA ALA A 313 -7.58 -0.07 -13.00
C ALA A 313 -7.41 1.19 -12.15
N THR A 314 -7.86 1.09 -10.89
CA THR A 314 -7.47 2.02 -9.82
C THR A 314 -6.33 1.40 -9.00
N ASP A 315 -5.52 2.25 -8.33
CA ASP A 315 -4.40 1.81 -7.51
C ASP A 315 -4.78 0.69 -6.53
N VAL A 316 -5.87 0.86 -5.80
CA VAL A 316 -6.34 -0.10 -4.79
C VAL A 316 -6.58 -1.48 -5.37
N ALA A 317 -7.13 -1.55 -6.57
CA ALA A 317 -7.50 -2.82 -7.20
C ALA A 317 -6.34 -3.47 -7.96
N ALA A 318 -5.43 -2.67 -8.50
CA ALA A 318 -4.28 -3.19 -9.25
C ALA A 318 -3.12 -3.64 -8.35
N ARG A 319 -3.13 -3.24 -7.07
CA ARG A 319 -2.10 -3.64 -6.10
C ARG A 319 -2.30 -5.07 -5.64
N GLY A 320 -1.19 -5.76 -5.43
CA GLY A 320 -1.20 -7.18 -5.10
C GLY A 320 -1.55 -8.09 -6.29
N LEU A 321 -1.76 -7.53 -7.49
CA LEU A 321 -1.92 -8.35 -8.68
C LEU A 321 -0.55 -8.82 -9.16
N ASP A 322 -0.33 -10.11 -9.08
CA ASP A 322 0.79 -10.77 -9.75
C ASP A 322 0.38 -11.09 -11.19
N ILE A 323 0.59 -10.13 -12.08
CA ILE A 323 0.40 -10.29 -13.52
C ILE A 323 1.78 -10.16 -14.16
N LYS A 324 2.22 -11.23 -14.80
CA LYS A 324 3.45 -11.27 -15.59
C LYS A 324 3.19 -10.81 -17.03
N GLY A 325 4.23 -10.29 -17.69
CA GLY A 325 4.19 -9.92 -19.10
C GLY A 325 3.26 -8.73 -19.37
N ILE A 326 3.31 -7.68 -18.54
CA ILE A 326 2.71 -6.38 -18.87
C ILE A 326 3.77 -5.58 -19.61
N ASP A 327 3.55 -5.30 -20.89
CA ASP A 327 4.49 -4.58 -21.75
C ASP A 327 4.45 -3.09 -21.50
N ILE A 328 3.22 -2.56 -21.32
CA ILE A 328 3.01 -1.13 -21.15
C ILE A 328 2.12 -0.80 -19.96
N VAL A 329 2.60 0.13 -19.13
CA VAL A 329 1.83 0.78 -18.07
C VAL A 329 1.52 2.22 -18.48
N ILE A 330 0.25 2.59 -18.45
CA ILE A 330 -0.21 3.93 -18.82
C ILE A 330 -0.80 4.60 -17.58
N ASN A 331 -0.18 5.69 -17.11
CA ASN A 331 -0.78 6.58 -16.13
C ASN A 331 -1.71 7.57 -16.86
N TYR A 332 -2.98 7.22 -17.00
CA TYR A 332 -3.98 8.13 -17.54
C TYR A 332 -4.17 9.35 -16.63
N ASP A 333 -4.22 9.10 -15.32
CA ASP A 333 -4.11 10.13 -14.29
C ASP A 333 -2.78 9.95 -13.55
N MET A 334 -2.08 11.05 -13.30
CA MET A 334 -0.82 11.02 -12.55
C MET A 334 -1.04 10.53 -11.12
N PRO A 335 -0.24 9.60 -10.59
CA PRO A 335 -0.36 9.13 -9.21
C PRO A 335 -0.04 10.24 -8.21
N ARG A 336 -0.55 10.13 -6.99
CA ARG A 336 -0.48 11.20 -5.99
C ARG A 336 0.92 11.50 -5.46
N ASN A 337 1.81 10.53 -5.50
CA ASN A 337 3.18 10.62 -4.99
C ASN A 337 4.13 9.68 -5.75
N GLY A 338 5.43 9.78 -5.46
CA GLY A 338 6.46 8.97 -6.10
C GLY A 338 6.35 7.48 -5.76
N THR A 339 5.95 7.13 -4.55
CA THR A 339 5.76 5.75 -4.13
C THR A 339 4.63 5.07 -4.92
N ASP A 340 3.49 5.74 -5.08
CA ASP A 340 2.40 5.22 -5.92
C ASP A 340 2.85 5.08 -7.38
N TYR A 341 3.67 6.02 -7.87
CA TYR A 341 4.23 5.96 -9.22
C TYR A 341 5.09 4.70 -9.41
N THR A 342 6.02 4.43 -8.50
CA THR A 342 6.89 3.24 -8.57
C THR A 342 6.08 1.95 -8.49
N HIS A 343 5.06 1.89 -7.64
CA HIS A 343 4.15 0.74 -7.56
C HIS A 343 3.35 0.50 -8.84
N ARG A 344 3.00 1.57 -9.59
CA ARG A 344 2.32 1.43 -10.88
C ARG A 344 3.27 0.95 -11.96
N ILE A 345 4.41 1.62 -12.15
CA ILE A 345 5.35 1.26 -13.22
C ILE A 345 6.01 -0.09 -12.97
N GLY A 346 6.24 -0.49 -11.71
CA GLY A 346 6.71 -1.81 -11.35
C GLY A 346 5.73 -2.97 -11.66
N ARG A 347 4.65 -2.72 -12.41
CA ARG A 347 3.83 -3.78 -13.03
C ARG A 347 4.41 -4.23 -14.37
N THR A 348 5.28 -3.45 -15.00
CA THR A 348 6.07 -3.82 -16.19
C THR A 348 7.56 -3.94 -15.83
N GLY A 349 8.40 -4.36 -16.74
CA GLY A 349 9.85 -4.46 -16.55
C GLY A 349 10.28 -5.48 -15.49
N ARG A 350 9.55 -6.58 -15.32
CA ARG A 350 9.82 -7.62 -14.33
C ARG A 350 10.71 -8.72 -14.88
N ALA A 351 11.45 -9.37 -13.99
CA ALA A 351 12.32 -10.51 -14.31
C ALA A 351 13.40 -10.21 -15.37
N GLY A 352 13.87 -8.96 -15.46
CA GLY A 352 14.90 -8.56 -16.42
C GLY A 352 14.35 -8.16 -17.80
N GLU A 353 13.03 -8.24 -18.02
CA GLU A 353 12.39 -7.78 -19.26
C GLU A 353 12.34 -6.24 -19.32
N GLU A 354 12.37 -5.69 -20.53
CA GLU A 354 12.15 -4.26 -20.74
C GLU A 354 10.68 -3.90 -20.58
N GLY A 355 10.40 -2.74 -20.00
CA GLY A 355 9.05 -2.23 -19.79
C GLY A 355 8.88 -0.80 -20.30
N LEU A 356 7.65 -0.44 -20.68
CA LEU A 356 7.31 0.92 -21.06
C LEU A 356 6.28 1.51 -20.10
N ALA A 357 6.60 2.68 -19.53
CA ALA A 357 5.68 3.46 -18.71
C ALA A 357 5.40 4.82 -19.36
N VAL A 358 4.15 5.09 -19.71
CA VAL A 358 3.72 6.34 -20.34
C VAL A 358 2.76 7.08 -19.41
N SER A 359 3.01 8.37 -19.15
CA SER A 359 2.12 9.20 -18.33
C SER A 359 1.55 10.35 -19.14
N LEU A 360 0.20 10.49 -19.13
CA LEU A 360 -0.50 11.58 -19.80
C LEU A 360 -0.63 12.78 -18.86
N ILE A 361 0.05 13.88 -19.19
CA ILE A 361 0.23 15.03 -18.29
C ILE A 361 -0.56 16.24 -18.77
N SER A 362 -1.58 16.62 -18.01
CA SER A 362 -2.27 17.90 -18.17
C SER A 362 -1.58 19.03 -17.40
N ALA A 363 -1.98 20.26 -17.67
CA ALA A 363 -1.43 21.45 -16.99
C ALA A 363 -1.55 21.37 -15.46
N PHE A 364 -2.61 20.75 -14.95
CA PHE A 364 -2.84 20.59 -13.51
C PHE A 364 -1.90 19.54 -12.88
N GLU A 365 -1.46 18.56 -13.63
CA GLU A 365 -0.62 17.46 -13.15
C GLU A 365 0.88 17.78 -13.25
N TRP A 366 1.27 18.88 -13.92
CA TRP A 366 2.68 19.25 -14.08
C TRP A 366 3.46 19.30 -12.78
N ASN A 367 2.92 19.97 -11.76
CA ASN A 367 3.61 20.10 -10.48
C ASN A 367 3.76 18.75 -9.76
N LEU A 368 2.81 17.86 -9.93
CA LEU A 368 2.84 16.50 -9.40
C LEU A 368 3.90 15.67 -10.13
N MET A 369 3.88 15.69 -11.45
CA MET A 369 4.90 15.06 -12.30
C MET A 369 6.30 15.53 -11.90
N SER A 370 6.55 16.86 -11.83
CA SER A 370 7.84 17.40 -11.42
C SER A 370 8.25 17.00 -9.99
N SER A 371 7.30 16.74 -9.09
CA SER A 371 7.62 16.26 -7.74
C SER A 371 8.02 14.78 -7.75
N ILE A 372 7.46 13.99 -8.65
CA ILE A 372 7.78 12.58 -8.85
C ILE A 372 9.16 12.44 -9.49
N GLU A 373 9.47 13.21 -10.54
CA GLU A 373 10.83 13.25 -11.12
C GLU A 373 11.90 13.51 -10.06
N ARG A 374 11.65 14.46 -9.15
CA ARG A 374 12.60 14.76 -8.05
C ARG A 374 12.71 13.64 -7.03
N TYR A 375 11.59 12.99 -6.71
CA TYR A 375 11.58 11.85 -5.81
C TYR A 375 12.40 10.69 -6.37
N LEU A 376 12.22 10.39 -7.65
CA LEU A 376 12.93 9.34 -8.36
C LEU A 376 14.35 9.73 -8.77
N ARG A 377 14.68 11.03 -8.77
CA ARG A 377 15.94 11.59 -9.32
C ARG A 377 16.16 11.24 -10.79
N VAL A 378 15.08 11.16 -11.56
CA VAL A 378 15.09 10.92 -13.01
C VAL A 378 14.41 12.07 -13.74
N ARG A 379 14.64 12.15 -15.04
CA ARG A 379 13.88 12.98 -15.98
C ARG A 379 13.09 12.06 -16.88
N PHE A 380 11.82 12.39 -17.10
CA PHE A 380 10.98 11.63 -18.01
C PHE A 380 11.22 12.09 -19.46
N ASP A 381 11.25 11.15 -20.37
CA ASP A 381 11.37 11.44 -21.80
C ASP A 381 10.06 12.00 -22.34
N HIS A 382 10.15 13.08 -23.11
CA HIS A 382 8.99 13.69 -23.75
C HIS A 382 8.66 12.97 -25.06
N ARG A 383 7.54 12.27 -25.10
CA ARG A 383 6.98 11.65 -26.30
C ARG A 383 5.88 12.53 -26.91
N LYS A 384 5.78 12.55 -28.23
CA LYS A 384 4.70 13.17 -28.98
C LYS A 384 4.08 12.13 -29.88
N ILE A 385 2.77 12.23 -30.06
CA ILE A 385 2.04 11.43 -31.05
C ILE A 385 1.73 12.36 -32.22
N SER A 386 2.14 11.95 -33.42
CA SER A 386 1.98 12.76 -34.62
C SER A 386 0.51 13.10 -34.89
N GLY A 387 0.22 14.38 -35.12
CA GLY A 387 -1.13 14.88 -35.36
C GLY A 387 -2.01 15.02 -34.11
N LEU A 388 -1.47 14.68 -32.92
CA LEU A 388 -2.15 14.81 -31.61
C LEU A 388 -1.30 15.60 -30.61
N GLU A 389 -0.51 16.57 -31.07
CA GLU A 389 0.32 17.37 -30.18
C GLU A 389 -0.55 18.34 -29.36
N ALA A 390 -0.24 18.41 -28.04
CA ALA A 390 -0.92 19.35 -27.15
C ALA A 390 -0.59 20.81 -27.49
N LYS A 391 -1.57 21.68 -27.34
CA LYS A 391 -1.37 23.14 -27.30
C LYS A 391 -0.58 23.55 -26.04
N TYR A 392 -0.79 22.82 -24.96
CA TYR A 392 -0.03 22.97 -23.71
C TYR A 392 1.39 22.48 -23.90
N LYS A 393 2.38 23.37 -23.77
CA LYS A 393 3.85 23.08 -23.93
C LYS A 393 4.60 23.09 -22.59
N GLY A 394 3.88 22.95 -21.49
CA GLY A 394 4.46 23.12 -20.16
C GLY A 394 4.27 24.54 -19.58
N PRO A 395 4.66 24.76 -18.30
CA PRO A 395 4.52 26.06 -17.66
C PRO A 395 5.46 27.10 -18.27
N LYS A 396 5.00 28.33 -18.47
CA LYS A 396 5.79 29.44 -19.04
C LYS A 396 7.04 29.79 -18.23
N LYS A 397 7.04 29.57 -16.92
CA LYS A 397 8.18 29.76 -16.02
C LYS A 397 8.24 28.60 -15.03
N VAL A 398 9.41 28.03 -14.89
CA VAL A 398 9.69 26.89 -14.00
C VAL A 398 10.62 27.37 -12.89
N LYS A 399 10.34 27.00 -11.63
CA LYS A 399 11.24 27.21 -10.49
C LYS A 399 12.44 26.24 -10.60
N ALA A 400 13.53 26.50 -9.88
CA ALA A 400 14.65 25.58 -9.77
C ALA A 400 14.22 24.17 -9.32
N SER A 401 13.09 24.05 -8.63
CA SER A 401 12.45 22.80 -8.22
C SER A 401 11.64 22.10 -9.34
N GLY A 402 11.66 22.55 -10.60
CA GLY A 402 10.84 21.99 -11.69
C GLY A 402 9.35 22.36 -11.63
N LYS A 403 8.86 22.91 -10.54
CA LYS A 403 7.45 23.32 -10.40
C LYS A 403 7.14 24.58 -11.19
N ALA A 404 5.91 24.70 -11.69
CA ALA A 404 5.41 25.90 -12.33
C ALA A 404 5.52 27.11 -11.36
N ALA A 405 6.07 28.23 -11.84
CA ALA A 405 6.06 29.46 -11.08
C ALA A 405 4.65 30.05 -11.16
N GLY A 406 4.01 30.30 -10.00
CA GLY A 406 2.71 30.94 -9.95
C GLY A 406 2.75 32.31 -10.62
N THR A 407 1.77 32.63 -11.45
CA THR A 407 1.55 33.99 -11.95
C THR A 407 1.23 34.89 -10.75
N LYS A 408 2.07 35.91 -10.51
CA LYS A 408 1.71 36.98 -9.59
C LYS A 408 0.36 37.53 -10.07
N LYS A 409 -0.70 37.43 -9.26
CA LYS A 409 -1.93 38.17 -9.50
C LYS A 409 -1.53 39.64 -9.71
N LYS A 410 -1.69 40.17 -10.93
CA LYS A 410 -1.64 41.62 -11.16
C LYS A 410 -2.70 42.18 -10.21
N LYS A 411 -2.28 42.96 -9.21
CA LYS A 411 -3.18 43.88 -8.53
C LYS A 411 -3.80 44.75 -9.62
N SER A 412 -5.09 44.63 -9.84
CA SER A 412 -5.84 45.56 -10.63
C SER A 412 -5.59 46.95 -10.04
N LYS A 413 -4.95 47.82 -10.82
CA LYS A 413 -4.99 49.27 -10.57
C LYS A 413 -6.36 49.70 -11.07
N ASP A 414 -7.33 49.66 -10.22
CA ASP A 414 -8.58 50.38 -10.43
C ASP A 414 -8.73 51.41 -9.33
N GLY A 415 -8.89 52.67 -9.78
CA GLY A 415 -9.74 53.68 -9.23
C GLY A 415 -9.31 54.25 -7.88
N ASP A 416 -8.74 55.45 -7.95
CA ASP A 416 -8.86 56.45 -6.90
C ASP A 416 -10.30 56.45 -6.35
N ASP A 417 -10.48 56.00 -5.11
CA ASP A 417 -11.57 56.50 -4.27
C ASP A 417 -11.04 56.71 -2.85
N LYS A 418 -11.06 57.98 -2.46
CA LYS A 418 -10.64 58.47 -1.16
C LYS A 418 -11.64 58.04 -0.09
N GLY A 419 -11.51 56.85 0.42
CA GLY A 419 -12.22 56.35 1.59
C GLY A 419 -11.35 56.42 2.84
N LYS A 420 -11.71 57.28 3.77
CA LYS A 420 -11.06 57.50 5.09
C LYS A 420 -10.73 56.18 5.80
N GLY A 421 -9.45 55.89 5.94
CA GLY A 421 -8.96 54.76 6.71
C GLY A 421 -9.25 54.94 8.19
N ARG A 422 -10.01 54.02 8.78
CA ARG A 422 -10.09 53.86 10.22
C ARG A 422 -8.75 53.38 10.75
N HIS A 423 -8.09 54.20 11.54
CA HIS A 423 -6.93 53.81 12.35
C HIS A 423 -7.33 52.65 13.28
N ARG A 424 -6.85 51.47 13.03
CA ARG A 424 -6.84 50.37 14.00
C ARG A 424 -5.52 50.41 14.73
N ASP A 425 -5.57 50.76 16.01
CA ASP A 425 -4.45 50.74 16.91
C ASP A 425 -3.75 49.38 16.94
N LYS A 426 -2.51 49.39 16.50
CA LYS A 426 -1.56 48.29 16.74
C LYS A 426 -1.07 48.36 18.19
N LYS A 427 -1.87 47.92 19.14
CA LYS A 427 -1.36 47.65 20.50
C LYS A 427 -1.93 46.34 21.00
N ASN A 428 -1.00 45.48 21.45
CA ASN A 428 -1.20 44.30 22.25
C ASN A 428 -1.63 42.98 21.53
N ILE A 429 -0.66 42.36 20.83
CA ILE A 429 -0.66 40.94 20.65
C ILE A 429 0.64 40.39 21.29
N GLY A 430 0.49 39.64 22.39
CA GLY A 430 1.49 38.70 22.86
C GLY A 430 2.47 39.20 23.92
N LYS A 431 2.03 39.43 25.15
CA LYS A 431 2.90 39.23 26.33
C LYS A 431 2.17 38.35 27.34
N ARG A 432 2.61 37.14 27.46
CA ARG A 432 2.28 36.20 28.54
C ARG A 432 2.68 36.83 29.88
N ARG A 433 1.73 37.10 30.77
CA ARG A 433 2.01 37.51 32.14
C ARG A 433 2.44 36.31 32.94
N VAL A 434 3.66 36.35 33.45
CA VAL A 434 4.15 35.48 34.50
C VAL A 434 3.55 36.02 35.78
N ALA A 435 2.82 35.17 36.52
CA ALA A 435 2.28 35.53 37.84
C ALA A 435 3.36 35.36 38.86
N SER A 436 3.76 36.49 39.52
CA SER A 436 4.55 36.48 40.73
C SER A 436 3.62 36.34 41.94
N LYS A 437 3.95 35.39 42.81
CA LYS A 437 3.40 35.26 44.17
C LYS A 437 3.70 36.51 45.02
N LYS A 438 2.69 37.04 45.69
CA LYS A 438 2.87 37.66 47.03
C LYS A 438 1.64 37.42 47.90
N SER A 439 1.95 36.99 49.08
CA SER A 439 1.13 36.71 50.27
C SER A 439 0.50 37.95 50.88
N SER A 440 -0.69 37.85 51.42
CA SER A 440 -1.01 38.09 52.83
C SER A 440 -2.49 38.44 53.06
N SER A 441 -3.08 37.70 53.97
CA SER A 441 -3.94 38.03 55.09
C SER A 441 -5.33 38.64 54.84
N ASP A 442 -6.27 37.80 55.27
CA ASP A 442 -7.31 38.10 56.27
C ASP A 442 -8.53 38.92 55.90
N ASP A 443 -9.60 38.42 56.14
CA ASP A 443 -10.79 38.75 56.90
C ASP A 443 -12.15 38.44 56.20
N GLY A 444 -12.93 37.77 56.96
CA GLY A 444 -14.20 37.14 56.81
C GLY A 444 -15.38 37.97 56.34
N ARG A 445 -16.36 37.28 55.83
CA ARG A 445 -17.80 37.26 56.21
C ARG A 445 -18.67 36.62 55.16
N SER A 446 -19.41 35.68 55.66
CA SER A 446 -20.57 34.99 55.14
C SER A 446 -21.54 35.79 54.24
N LYS A 447 -22.10 35.12 53.22
CA LYS A 447 -23.57 34.95 53.01
C LYS A 447 -23.86 34.11 51.77
N GLU A 448 -24.53 32.99 52.03
CA GLU A 448 -25.74 32.43 51.42
C GLU A 448 -25.96 32.62 49.88
N GLY A 449 -25.92 31.55 49.09
CA GLY A 449 -27.11 30.83 48.71
C GLY A 449 -27.57 31.15 47.28
N ARG A 450 -27.43 30.18 46.39
CA ARG A 450 -28.48 29.81 45.40
C ARG A 450 -28.00 28.61 44.55
N SER A 451 -28.85 27.58 44.58
CA SER A 451 -28.72 26.30 43.85
C SER A 451 -28.93 26.43 42.33
N PRO A 452 -28.38 25.50 41.52
CA PRO A 452 -28.59 25.54 40.06
C PRO A 452 -29.90 24.79 39.65
N LEU A 453 -30.52 25.37 38.63
CA LEU A 453 -31.76 24.92 38.00
C LEU A 453 -31.63 23.52 37.34
N LYS A 454 -32.56 22.64 37.67
CA LYS A 454 -32.79 21.32 37.06
C LYS A 454 -33.38 21.48 35.64
N LYS A 455 -32.80 20.85 34.65
CA LYS A 455 -33.43 20.64 33.31
C LYS A 455 -34.49 19.55 33.40
N LYS A 456 -35.69 19.87 32.91
CA LYS A 456 -36.84 18.97 32.79
C LYS A 456 -36.63 17.91 31.71
N ILE A 457 -36.85 16.65 32.07
CA ILE A 457 -36.98 15.48 31.18
C ILE A 457 -38.47 15.40 30.77
N LYS A 458 -38.74 15.25 29.45
CA LYS A 458 -40.04 14.93 28.92
C LYS A 458 -40.28 13.40 28.95
N PRO A 459 -41.46 12.91 29.27
CA PRO A 459 -41.77 11.49 29.32
C PRO A 459 -42.07 10.93 27.92
N GLN A 460 -41.62 9.68 27.68
CA GLN A 460 -42.00 8.84 26.56
C GLN A 460 -43.37 8.21 26.79
N ALA A 461 -44.14 8.12 25.72
CA ALA A 461 -45.46 7.44 25.68
C ALA A 461 -45.27 5.92 25.56
N PRO A 462 -46.21 5.10 26.01
CA PRO A 462 -46.11 3.65 26.08
C PRO A 462 -46.39 2.98 24.72
N LEU A 463 -45.66 1.88 24.48
CA LEU A 463 -45.94 0.92 23.42
C LEU A 463 -47.16 0.09 23.74
N ASN A 464 -48.12 0.00 22.81
CA ASN A 464 -49.18 -0.98 22.82
C ASN A 464 -48.67 -2.32 22.31
N ASP A 465 -48.86 -3.35 23.14
CA ASP A 465 -48.97 -4.74 22.73
C ASP A 465 -50.31 -4.92 22.04
N ASP A 466 -50.36 -5.50 20.86
CA ASP A 466 -51.50 -6.28 20.39
C ASP A 466 -51.04 -7.38 19.42
N GLU A 467 -51.59 -8.52 19.69
CA GLU A 467 -51.45 -9.83 19.11
C GLU A 467 -51.89 -9.92 17.63
N GLY A 468 -51.30 -10.88 16.91
CA GLY A 468 -51.77 -11.33 15.61
C GLY A 468 -50.71 -12.18 14.87
#